data_7f2b2de80bd1d9b6fee263276ee6fb38
#
_entry.id   7f2b2de80bd1d9b6fee263276ee6fb38
#
_cell.length_a   1.000
_cell.length_b   1.000
_cell.length_c   1.000
_cell.angle_alpha   90.00
_cell.angle_beta   90.00
_cell.angle_gamma   90.00
#
_symmetry.space_group_name_H-M   'P 1'
#
loop_
_entity.id
_entity.type
_entity.pdbx_description
1 polymer ?
#
loop_
_entity_poly.entity_id
_entity_poly.type
_entity_poly.pdbx_seq_one_letter_code
_entity_poly.pdbx_strand_id
1 'polypeptide(L)' 'THTETLVLTINSSTSNSTTITDCDSYTWSVNGTAYTSSGTYTDVSTNAAGCTHTETLVLTINSSTSNST' A
#
# COMPACT_ATOMS: atom_id res chain seq x y z
N THR A 1 -9.48 13.46 49.52
CA THR A 1 -10.17 13.10 48.30
C THR A 1 -9.18 13.00 47.15
N HIS A 2 -9.18 11.88 46.47
CA HIS A 2 -8.28 11.65 45.34
C HIS A 2 -9.07 11.61 44.06
N THR A 3 -8.59 12.32 43.04
CA THR A 3 -9.22 12.38 41.74
C THR A 3 -8.18 11.97 40.68
N GLU A 4 -8.52 11.00 39.86
CA GLU A 4 -7.72 10.62 38.71
C GLU A 4 -8.45 10.99 37.44
N THR A 5 -7.70 11.55 36.50
CA THR A 5 -8.24 11.96 35.23
C THR A 5 -7.41 11.33 34.12
N LEU A 6 -8.08 10.65 33.20
CA LEU A 6 -7.46 10.10 32.01
C LEU A 6 -7.92 10.88 30.80
N VAL A 7 -6.98 11.47 30.10
CA VAL A 7 -7.25 12.07 28.79
C VAL A 7 -6.70 11.11 27.73
N LEU A 8 -7.60 10.45 27.03
CA LEU A 8 -7.24 9.39 26.08
C LEU A 8 -7.62 9.80 24.68
N THR A 9 -6.66 9.73 23.78
CA THR A 9 -6.89 9.96 22.35
C THR A 9 -6.63 8.66 21.63
N ILE A 10 -7.65 8.15 20.95
CA ILE A 10 -7.53 6.93 20.17
C ILE A 10 -7.48 7.32 18.69
N ASN A 11 -6.40 6.96 18.05
CA ASN A 11 -6.24 7.16 16.60
C ASN A 11 -6.56 5.85 15.87
N SER A 12 -7.25 5.97 14.75
CA SER A 12 -7.62 4.82 13.96
C SER A 12 -6.51 4.44 12.99
N SER A 13 -6.36 3.15 12.73
CA SER A 13 -5.53 2.69 11.64
C SER A 13 -6.12 3.16 10.31
N THR A 14 -5.28 3.35 9.33
CA THR A 14 -5.67 3.85 8.01
C THR A 14 -5.31 2.85 6.94
N SER A 15 -5.98 2.93 5.82
CA SER A 15 -5.69 2.09 4.68
C SER A 15 -5.94 2.85 3.39
N ASN A 16 -5.22 2.48 2.35
CA ASN A 16 -5.38 3.06 1.04
C ASN A 16 -5.18 1.98 -0.02
N SER A 17 -5.96 2.03 -1.08
CA SER A 17 -5.78 1.08 -2.17
C SER A 17 -5.58 1.83 -3.47
N THR A 18 -4.68 1.32 -4.29
CA THR A 18 -4.32 1.90 -5.57
C THR A 18 -4.39 0.81 -6.63
N THR A 19 -5.03 1.12 -7.75
CA THR A 19 -5.08 0.23 -8.89
C THR A 19 -4.14 0.76 -9.96
N ILE A 20 -3.19 -0.06 -10.37
CA ILE A 20 -2.18 0.30 -11.37
C ILE A 20 -2.21 -0.73 -12.49
N THR A 21 -2.12 -0.26 -13.72
CA THR A 21 -1.92 -1.10 -14.90
C THR A 21 -0.65 -0.64 -15.58
N ASP A 22 0.27 -1.57 -15.80
CA ASP A 22 1.54 -1.26 -16.44
C ASP A 22 1.94 -2.40 -17.39
N CYS A 23 2.94 -2.14 -18.20
CA CYS A 23 3.47 -3.14 -19.13
C CYS A 23 4.77 -3.71 -18.58
N ASP A 24 4.89 -5.02 -18.61
CA ASP A 24 6.09 -5.80 -18.25
C ASP A 24 6.48 -5.71 -16.79
N SER A 25 6.59 -4.51 -16.21
CA SER A 25 6.97 -4.36 -14.82
C SER A 25 6.51 -3.02 -14.26
N TYR A 26 6.40 -2.97 -12.95
CA TYR A 26 6.06 -1.75 -12.23
C TYR A 26 6.86 -1.68 -10.94
N THR A 27 7.51 -0.55 -10.70
CA THR A 27 8.21 -0.31 -9.44
C THR A 27 7.30 0.48 -8.50
N TRP A 28 6.97 -0.11 -7.36
CA TRP A 28 6.10 0.51 -6.38
C TRP A 28 6.92 1.47 -5.53
N SER A 29 6.58 2.74 -5.59
CA SER A 29 7.33 3.78 -4.88
C SER A 29 7.20 3.68 -3.36
N VAL A 30 6.18 2.99 -2.86
CA VAL A 30 5.97 2.84 -1.41
C VAL A 30 7.09 2.01 -0.79
N ASN A 31 7.50 0.94 -1.46
CA ASN A 31 8.54 0.06 -0.92
C ASN A 31 9.74 -0.11 -1.86
N GLY A 32 9.70 0.47 -3.03
CA GLY A 32 10.80 0.41 -3.98
C GLY A 32 10.98 -0.96 -4.64
N THR A 33 10.00 -1.83 -4.55
CA THR A 33 10.08 -3.17 -5.12
C THR A 33 9.50 -3.18 -6.53
N ALA A 34 10.21 -3.81 -7.47
CA ALA A 34 9.71 -3.99 -8.82
C ALA A 34 8.90 -5.28 -8.90
N TYR A 35 7.71 -5.17 -9.46
CA TYR A 35 6.79 -6.29 -9.64
C TYR A 35 6.65 -6.59 -11.12
N THR A 36 6.69 -7.85 -11.47
CA THR A 36 6.59 -8.30 -12.87
C THR A 36 5.37 -9.20 -13.08
N SER A 37 4.55 -9.38 -12.07
CA SER A 37 3.36 -10.22 -12.12
C SER A 37 2.16 -9.47 -11.59
N SER A 38 1.01 -9.71 -12.21
CA SER A 38 -0.25 -9.17 -11.71
C SER A 38 -0.58 -9.77 -10.34
N GLY A 39 -1.23 -9.00 -9.50
CA GLY A 39 -1.66 -9.46 -8.20
C GLY A 39 -1.96 -8.33 -7.26
N THR A 40 -2.30 -8.69 -6.03
CA THR A 40 -2.55 -7.74 -4.96
C THR A 40 -1.36 -7.78 -4.00
N TYR A 41 -0.75 -6.63 -3.80
CA TYR A 41 0.41 -6.47 -2.94
C TYR A 41 0.08 -5.50 -1.84
N THR A 42 0.60 -5.74 -0.65
CA THR A 42 0.36 -4.89 0.49
C THR A 42 1.67 -4.47 1.15
N ASP A 43 1.66 -3.27 1.70
CA ASP A 43 2.76 -2.77 2.51
C ASP A 43 2.17 -2.13 3.76
N VAL A 44 2.72 -2.46 4.91
CA VAL A 44 2.22 -1.99 6.20
C VAL A 44 3.28 -1.09 6.81
N SER A 45 2.85 0.10 7.22
CA SER A 45 3.73 1.07 7.85
C SER A 45 3.02 1.74 9.03
N THR A 46 3.74 2.62 9.70
CA THR A 46 3.17 3.40 10.79
C THR A 46 2.87 4.80 10.26
N ASN A 47 1.63 5.25 10.42
CA ASN A 47 1.26 6.59 10.00
C ASN A 47 1.75 7.65 11.01
N ALA A 48 1.55 8.93 10.67
CA ALA A 48 2.02 10.04 11.48
C ALA A 48 1.38 10.06 12.88
N ALA A 49 0.22 9.44 13.04
CA ALA A 49 -0.44 9.35 14.35
C ALA A 49 0.05 8.16 15.18
N GLY A 50 0.97 7.36 14.66
CA GLY A 50 1.50 6.19 15.35
C GLY A 50 0.66 4.93 15.20
N CYS A 51 -0.33 4.94 14.31
CA CYS A 51 -1.20 3.81 14.05
C CYS A 51 -0.78 3.10 12.78
N THR A 52 -1.25 1.86 12.61
CA THR A 52 -0.93 1.08 11.42
C THR A 52 -1.55 1.70 10.18
N HIS A 53 -0.77 1.82 9.13
CA HIS A 53 -1.24 2.22 7.82
C HIS A 53 -0.94 1.10 6.82
N THR A 54 -1.97 0.67 6.10
CA THR A 54 -1.85 -0.40 5.11
C THR A 54 -2.05 0.19 3.71
N GLU A 55 -1.05 0.05 2.86
CA GLU A 55 -1.17 0.38 1.45
C GLU A 55 -1.41 -0.91 0.68
N THR A 56 -2.44 -0.91 -0.14
CA THR A 56 -2.77 -2.05 -0.98
C THR A 56 -2.61 -1.65 -2.44
N LEU A 57 -1.85 -2.43 -3.18
CA LEU A 57 -1.65 -2.22 -4.61
C LEU A 57 -2.33 -3.35 -5.38
N VAL A 58 -3.34 -3.00 -6.15
CA VAL A 58 -3.93 -3.93 -7.10
C VAL A 58 -3.24 -3.68 -8.43
N LEU A 59 -2.36 -4.59 -8.81
CA LEU A 59 -1.49 -4.42 -9.96
C LEU A 59 -1.90 -5.35 -11.08
N THR A 60 -2.02 -4.78 -12.28
CA THR A 60 -2.21 -5.53 -13.50
C THR A 60 -1.00 -5.32 -14.38
N ILE A 61 -0.28 -6.38 -14.66
CA ILE A 61 0.86 -6.35 -15.54
C ILE A 61 0.45 -6.95 -16.88
N ASN A 62 0.52 -6.16 -17.91
CA ASN A 62 0.29 -6.60 -19.26
C ASN A 62 1.63 -6.93 -19.91
N SER A 63 1.69 -8.06 -20.56
CA SER A 63 2.89 -8.43 -21.30
C SER A 63 2.98 -7.60 -22.58
N SER A 64 4.17 -7.14 -22.90
CA SER A 64 4.39 -6.55 -24.21
C SER A 64 4.21 -7.64 -25.26
N THR A 65 3.69 -7.22 -26.40
CA THR A 65 3.45 -8.13 -27.50
C THR A 65 4.22 -7.68 -28.73
N SER A 66 4.60 -8.64 -29.53
CA SER A 66 5.23 -8.35 -30.80
C SER A 66 4.74 -9.36 -31.82
N ASN A 67 4.67 -8.91 -33.05
CA ASN A 67 4.28 -9.76 -34.15
C ASN A 67 5.25 -9.52 -35.29
N SER A 68 5.74 -10.60 -35.88
CA SER A 68 6.67 -10.57 -36.98
C SER A 68 6.16 -11.43 -38.12
N THR A 69 6.07 -10.86 -39.29
CA THR A 69 5.63 -11.59 -40.47
C THR A 69 6.66 -11.50 -41.58
#